data_28c5c5e8638e4b497924ee157f658501
#
_entry.id   28c5c5e8638e4b497924ee157f658501
#
_cell.length_a   1.000
_cell.length_b   1.000
_cell.length_c   1.000
_cell.angle_alpha   90.00
_cell.angle_beta   90.00
_cell.angle_gamma   90.00
#
_symmetry.space_group_name_H-M   'P 1'
#
loop_
_entity.id
_entity.type
_entity.pdbx_description
1 polymer ?
#
loop_
_entity_poly.entity_id
_entity_poly.type
_entity_poly.pdbx_seq_one_letter_code
_entity_poly.pdbx_strand_id
1 'polypeptide(L)'
;MVGFEYKDEAERFWLELKERMEKFQLELHPEKTRLIEFGRHAAKNRKRAGLGKPETFDFLGFTHICGKTKKGRFMVLRQTIRKRMQAKLQEVKIGLWRRMHDPVPEVGKWLKSVVGGHIRYFGVPGNRHALAHFRYTVSNLWHRALCRRSQHGRVKWERMKRLIRKWLPPAHICRPYPSRRLRVTT
;
A
#
# COMPACT_ATOMS: atom_id res chain seq x y z
N MET A 1 4.37 17.24 2.36
CA MET A 1 3.17 17.35 1.51
C MET A 1 2.28 18.41 2.13
N VAL A 2 1.88 19.41 1.35
CA VAL A 2 0.98 20.50 1.74
C VAL A 2 -0.22 20.46 0.81
N GLY A 3 -1.41 20.78 1.31
CA GLY A 3 -2.66 20.81 0.53
C GLY A 3 -3.26 22.20 0.57
N PHE A 4 -3.78 22.64 -0.56
CA PHE A 4 -4.47 23.92 -0.71
C PHE A 4 -5.85 23.70 -1.31
N GLU A 5 -6.78 24.59 -1.04
CA GLU A 5 -8.11 24.55 -1.61
C GLU A 5 -8.12 25.22 -3.00
N TYR A 6 -7.36 26.29 -3.16
CA TYR A 6 -7.27 27.06 -4.40
C TYR A 6 -5.91 26.90 -5.08
N LYS A 7 -5.94 26.97 -6.43
CA LYS A 7 -4.75 26.75 -7.24
C LYS A 7 -3.75 27.93 -7.12
N ASP A 8 -4.24 29.14 -7.09
CA ASP A 8 -3.46 30.38 -6.97
C ASP A 8 -2.71 30.45 -5.64
N GLU A 9 -3.32 29.99 -4.54
CA GLU A 9 -2.64 29.86 -3.25
C GLU A 9 -1.49 28.83 -3.31
N ALA A 10 -1.71 27.72 -3.97
CA ALA A 10 -0.69 26.69 -4.12
C ALA A 10 0.48 27.17 -4.99
N GLU A 11 0.21 27.92 -6.07
CA GLU A 11 1.22 28.51 -6.95
C GLU A 11 2.04 29.59 -6.22
N ARG A 12 1.39 30.46 -5.45
CA ARG A 12 2.05 31.47 -4.62
C ARG A 12 2.95 30.83 -3.58
N PHE A 13 2.42 29.87 -2.82
CA PHE A 13 3.21 29.13 -1.84
C PHE A 13 4.42 28.41 -2.47
N TRP A 14 4.28 27.91 -3.69
CA TRP A 14 5.36 27.27 -4.41
C TRP A 14 6.51 28.23 -4.70
N LEU A 15 6.21 29.46 -5.11
CA LEU A 15 7.21 30.50 -5.35
C LEU A 15 7.88 30.91 -4.04
N GLU A 16 7.10 31.22 -3.01
CA GLU A 16 7.62 31.57 -1.68
C GLU A 16 8.51 30.46 -1.09
N LEU A 17 8.14 29.20 -1.29
CA LEU A 17 8.92 28.06 -0.83
C LEU A 17 10.29 28.00 -1.55
N LYS A 18 10.31 28.23 -2.86
CA LYS A 18 11.57 28.27 -3.63
C LYS A 18 12.49 29.36 -3.11
N GLU A 19 12.01 30.58 -3.02
CA GLU A 19 12.79 31.72 -2.51
C GLU A 19 13.31 31.47 -1.10
N ARG A 20 12.49 30.87 -0.25
CA ARG A 20 12.90 30.52 1.11
C ARG A 20 14.01 29.47 1.13
N MET A 21 13.90 28.43 0.31
CA MET A 21 14.95 27.39 0.24
C MET A 21 16.27 27.96 -0.29
N GLU A 22 16.22 28.82 -1.31
CA GLU A 22 17.41 29.50 -1.85
C GLU A 22 18.14 30.32 -0.80
N LYS A 23 17.42 31.02 0.11
CA LYS A 23 18.03 31.75 1.23
C LYS A 23 18.83 30.85 2.19
N PHE A 24 18.49 29.56 2.27
CA PHE A 24 19.21 28.57 3.07
C PHE A 24 20.18 27.72 2.23
N GLN A 25 20.46 28.12 0.97
CA GLN A 25 21.29 27.36 0.02
C GLN A 25 20.80 25.93 -0.22
N LEU A 26 19.46 25.74 -0.17
CA LEU A 26 18.80 24.47 -0.42
C LEU A 26 18.03 24.52 -1.75
N GLU A 27 18.17 23.47 -2.54
CA GLU A 27 17.40 23.33 -3.78
C GLU A 27 16.26 22.32 -3.63
N LEU A 28 15.11 22.64 -4.19
CA LEU A 28 13.99 21.70 -4.31
C LEU A 28 14.29 20.70 -5.42
N HIS A 29 14.26 19.42 -5.09
CA HIS A 29 14.50 18.36 -6.06
C HIS A 29 13.42 18.37 -7.17
N PRO A 30 13.79 18.63 -8.46
CA PRO A 30 12.82 18.90 -9.52
C PRO A 30 11.85 17.76 -9.78
N GLU A 31 12.33 16.50 -9.75
CA GLU A 31 11.46 15.34 -10.01
C GLU A 31 10.58 14.93 -8.82
N LYS A 32 10.99 15.27 -7.58
CA LYS A 32 10.28 14.88 -6.36
C LYS A 32 9.33 15.95 -5.84
N THR A 33 9.52 17.21 -6.25
CA THR A 33 8.70 18.32 -5.84
C THR A 33 7.77 18.69 -7.00
N ARG A 34 6.47 18.42 -6.84
CA ARG A 34 5.48 18.63 -7.89
C ARG A 34 4.22 19.25 -7.33
N LEU A 35 3.63 20.18 -8.09
CA LEU A 35 2.28 20.65 -7.88
C LEU A 35 1.33 19.77 -8.68
N ILE A 36 0.35 19.16 -8.00
CA ILE A 36 -0.63 18.28 -8.64
C ILE A 36 -2.05 18.71 -8.30
N GLU A 37 -2.95 18.62 -9.26
CA GLU A 37 -4.37 18.80 -9.03
C GLU A 37 -4.98 17.48 -8.54
N PHE A 38 -5.39 17.48 -7.26
CA PHE A 38 -5.93 16.29 -6.60
C PHE A 38 -7.15 16.65 -5.75
N GLY A 39 -8.24 15.89 -5.89
CA GLY A 39 -9.43 16.15 -5.07
C GLY A 39 -10.73 15.87 -5.81
N ARG A 40 -11.84 16.34 -5.19
CA ARG A 40 -13.21 16.11 -5.66
C ARG A 40 -13.44 16.63 -7.09
N HIS A 41 -12.85 17.75 -7.44
CA HIS A 41 -13.06 18.45 -8.68
C HIS A 41 -12.01 18.12 -9.75
N ALA A 42 -10.88 17.53 -9.37
CA ALA A 42 -9.75 17.26 -10.28
C ALA A 42 -10.16 16.50 -11.56
N ALA A 43 -11.02 15.48 -11.47
CA ALA A 43 -11.47 14.73 -12.64
C ALA A 43 -12.30 15.59 -13.61
N LYS A 44 -13.13 16.51 -13.09
CA LYS A 44 -13.97 17.40 -13.91
C LYS A 44 -13.13 18.48 -14.57
N ASN A 45 -12.21 19.08 -13.80
CA ASN A 45 -11.35 20.16 -14.29
C ASN A 45 -10.40 19.64 -15.37
N ARG A 46 -9.74 18.51 -15.14
CA ARG A 46 -8.85 17.91 -16.13
C ARG A 46 -9.57 17.51 -17.41
N LYS A 47 -10.82 16.97 -17.30
CA LYS A 47 -11.64 16.69 -18.49
C LYS A 47 -11.97 17.95 -19.29
N ARG A 48 -12.29 19.09 -18.62
CA ARG A 48 -12.53 20.37 -19.27
C ARG A 48 -11.29 20.91 -19.97
N ALA A 49 -10.11 20.69 -19.39
CA ALA A 49 -8.83 21.10 -19.95
C ALA A 49 -8.28 20.13 -21.02
N GLY A 50 -9.04 19.11 -21.45
CA GLY A 50 -8.57 18.11 -22.41
C GLY A 50 -7.49 17.17 -21.84
N LEU A 51 -7.24 17.19 -20.53
CA LEU A 51 -6.25 16.35 -19.85
C LEU A 51 -6.87 15.02 -19.45
N GLY A 52 -6.02 14.01 -19.29
CA GLY A 52 -6.44 12.66 -18.90
C GLY A 52 -6.95 12.55 -17.45
N LYS A 53 -6.89 11.34 -16.88
CA LYS A 53 -7.29 11.07 -15.49
C LYS A 53 -6.52 11.94 -14.50
N PRO A 54 -7.09 12.21 -13.29
CA PRO A 54 -6.37 12.90 -12.22
C PRO A 54 -5.05 12.22 -11.91
N GLU A 55 -4.05 13.01 -11.57
CA GLU A 55 -2.75 12.50 -11.16
C GLU A 55 -2.86 11.70 -9.87
N THR A 56 -1.90 10.83 -9.67
CA THR A 56 -1.73 10.05 -8.46
C THR A 56 -0.41 10.42 -7.80
N PHE A 57 -0.33 10.25 -6.49
CA PHE A 57 0.92 10.47 -5.77
C PHE A 57 1.16 9.38 -4.74
N ASP A 58 2.43 9.12 -4.48
CA ASP A 58 2.88 8.14 -3.51
C ASP A 58 3.21 8.82 -2.18
N PHE A 59 2.57 8.36 -1.11
CA PHE A 59 2.82 8.87 0.23
C PHE A 59 2.65 7.77 1.28
N LEU A 60 3.59 7.67 2.24
CA LEU A 60 3.58 6.69 3.33
C LEU A 60 3.30 5.24 2.88
N GLY A 61 3.88 4.82 1.76
CA GLY A 61 3.74 3.46 1.26
C GLY A 61 2.48 3.19 0.46
N PHE A 62 1.65 4.21 0.22
CA PHE A 62 0.43 4.13 -0.57
C PHE A 62 0.47 5.05 -1.77
N THR A 63 -0.05 4.58 -2.89
CA THR A 63 -0.46 5.41 -4.01
C THR A 63 -1.86 5.94 -3.73
N HIS A 64 -2.01 7.26 -3.72
CA HIS A 64 -3.28 7.97 -3.53
C HIS A 64 -3.91 8.26 -4.88
N ILE A 65 -5.18 7.91 -5.04
CA ILE A 65 -5.92 7.95 -6.30
C ILE A 65 -7.28 8.63 -6.06
N CYS A 66 -7.65 9.57 -6.93
CA CYS A 66 -9.00 10.13 -6.96
C CYS A 66 -9.99 9.05 -7.42
N GLY A 67 -10.84 8.59 -6.52
CA GLY A 67 -11.81 7.54 -6.77
C GLY A 67 -13.25 7.97 -6.50
N LYS A 68 -14.18 7.05 -6.73
CA LYS A 68 -15.60 7.21 -6.41
C LYS A 68 -16.11 6.00 -5.62
N THR A 69 -17.02 6.24 -4.69
CA THR A 69 -17.79 5.17 -4.03
C THR A 69 -18.78 4.55 -5.00
N LYS A 70 -19.38 3.40 -4.65
CA LYS A 70 -20.49 2.80 -5.42
C LYS A 70 -21.66 3.76 -5.63
N LYS A 71 -21.85 4.73 -4.72
CA LYS A 71 -22.89 5.77 -4.81
C LYS A 71 -22.41 7.04 -5.55
N GLY A 72 -21.30 7.00 -6.29
CA GLY A 72 -20.76 8.11 -7.08
C GLY A 72 -20.07 9.23 -6.28
N ARG A 73 -20.05 9.17 -4.94
CA ARG A 73 -19.38 10.17 -4.09
C ARG A 73 -17.88 10.06 -4.22
N PHE A 74 -17.19 11.19 -4.20
CA PHE A 74 -15.73 11.24 -4.18
C PHE A 74 -15.15 10.50 -2.98
N MET A 75 -14.07 9.77 -3.21
CA MET A 75 -13.24 9.20 -2.16
C MET A 75 -11.78 9.12 -2.60
N VAL A 76 -10.88 9.21 -1.65
CA VAL A 76 -9.46 8.93 -1.88
C VAL A 76 -9.23 7.44 -1.70
N LEU A 77 -8.84 6.77 -2.77
CA LEU A 77 -8.38 5.38 -2.72
C LEU A 77 -6.90 5.36 -2.34
N ARG A 78 -6.55 4.47 -1.44
CA ARG A 78 -5.17 4.23 -1.00
C ARG A 78 -4.81 2.80 -1.33
N GLN A 79 -3.88 2.62 -2.25
CA GLN A 79 -3.40 1.31 -2.66
C GLN A 79 -1.93 1.14 -2.28
N THR A 80 -1.52 -0.04 -1.86
CA THR A 80 -0.12 -0.33 -1.57
C THR A 80 0.74 -0.09 -2.81
N ILE A 81 1.82 0.66 -2.69
CA ILE A 81 2.78 0.89 -3.77
C ILE A 81 3.32 -0.45 -4.26
N ARG A 82 3.16 -0.73 -5.56
CA ARG A 82 3.52 -2.02 -6.16
C ARG A 82 4.97 -2.41 -5.91
N LYS A 83 5.90 -1.47 -6.11
CA LYS A 83 7.35 -1.69 -5.87
C LYS A 83 7.63 -2.10 -4.42
N ARG A 84 7.00 -1.45 -3.43
CA ARG A 84 7.17 -1.80 -2.01
C ARG A 84 6.60 -3.17 -1.67
N MET A 85 5.45 -3.53 -2.24
CA MET A 85 4.89 -4.86 -2.06
C MET A 85 5.80 -5.94 -2.66
N GLN A 86 6.33 -5.72 -3.85
CA GLN A 86 7.27 -6.65 -4.50
C GLN A 86 8.56 -6.81 -3.68
N ALA A 87 9.14 -5.71 -3.20
CA ALA A 87 10.32 -5.76 -2.33
C ALA A 87 10.06 -6.59 -1.07
N LYS A 88 8.90 -6.37 -0.41
CA LYS A 88 8.51 -7.14 0.78
C LYS A 88 8.29 -8.62 0.49
N LEU A 89 7.69 -8.96 -0.65
CA LEU A 89 7.54 -10.35 -1.08
C LEU A 89 8.90 -11.01 -1.36
N GLN A 90 9.86 -10.27 -1.91
CA GLN A 90 11.22 -10.76 -2.11
C GLN A 90 11.95 -11.00 -0.78
N GLU A 91 11.79 -10.10 0.21
CA GLU A 91 12.31 -10.33 1.56
C GLU A 91 11.73 -11.59 2.19
N VAL A 92 10.42 -11.81 2.04
CA VAL A 92 9.75 -13.04 2.52
C VAL A 92 10.31 -14.27 1.82
N LYS A 93 10.53 -14.21 0.52
CA LYS A 93 11.12 -15.32 -0.25
C LYS A 93 12.51 -15.68 0.25
N ILE A 94 13.37 -14.67 0.44
CA ILE A 94 14.73 -14.87 0.99
C ILE A 94 14.65 -15.41 2.43
N GLY A 95 13.76 -14.84 3.25
CA GLY A 95 13.56 -15.30 4.62
C GLY A 95 13.09 -16.75 4.73
N LEU A 96 12.22 -17.20 3.84
CA LEU A 96 11.79 -18.59 3.71
C LEU A 96 12.92 -19.50 3.26
N TRP A 97 13.79 -19.03 2.38
CA TRP A 97 14.93 -19.81 1.92
C TRP A 97 15.95 -20.04 3.03
N ARG A 98 16.27 -19.01 3.80
CA ARG A 98 17.17 -19.10 4.97
C ARG A 98 16.63 -20.05 6.05
N ARG A 99 15.29 -20.16 6.18
CA ARG A 99 14.57 -20.99 7.15
C ARG A 99 14.08 -22.31 6.56
N MET A 100 14.67 -22.73 5.44
CA MET A 100 14.18 -23.90 4.72
C MET A 100 14.16 -25.17 5.60
N HIS A 101 15.12 -25.31 6.51
CA HIS A 101 15.27 -26.48 7.39
C HIS A 101 14.64 -26.29 8.77
N ASP A 102 14.17 -25.08 9.11
CA ASP A 102 13.55 -24.82 10.40
C ASP A 102 12.23 -25.60 10.57
N PRO A 103 11.84 -25.94 11.81
CA PRO A 103 10.55 -26.56 12.09
C PRO A 103 9.38 -25.75 11.53
N VAL A 104 8.39 -26.44 10.94
CA VAL A 104 7.21 -25.80 10.33
C VAL A 104 6.49 -24.82 11.26
N PRO A 105 6.33 -25.13 12.59
CA PRO A 105 5.72 -24.19 13.52
C PRO A 105 6.50 -22.88 13.69
N GLU A 106 7.83 -22.91 13.69
CA GLU A 106 8.67 -21.72 13.83
C GLU A 106 8.58 -20.83 12.60
N VAL A 107 8.67 -21.41 11.40
CA VAL A 107 8.41 -20.69 10.15
C VAL A 107 7.00 -20.11 10.13
N GLY A 108 6.01 -20.87 10.63
CA GLY A 108 4.63 -20.43 10.76
C GLY A 108 4.48 -19.23 11.69
N LYS A 109 5.10 -19.22 12.86
CA LYS A 109 5.12 -18.09 13.80
C LYS A 109 5.75 -16.85 13.17
N TRP A 110 6.89 -17.00 12.51
CA TRP A 110 7.55 -15.92 11.79
C TRP A 110 6.66 -15.33 10.70
N LEU A 111 6.06 -16.17 9.85
CA LEU A 111 5.14 -15.72 8.80
C LEU A 111 3.89 -15.04 9.38
N LYS A 112 3.36 -15.52 10.51
CA LYS A 112 2.24 -14.89 11.22
C LYS A 112 2.59 -13.45 11.61
N SER A 113 3.79 -13.22 12.13
CA SER A 113 4.28 -11.88 12.48
C SER A 113 4.43 -10.98 11.26
N VAL A 114 5.09 -11.46 10.20
CA VAL A 114 5.31 -10.70 8.97
C VAL A 114 3.99 -10.33 8.28
N VAL A 115 3.10 -11.30 8.07
CA VAL A 115 1.81 -11.08 7.40
C VAL A 115 0.90 -10.21 8.28
N GLY A 116 0.89 -10.45 9.59
CA GLY A 116 0.13 -9.65 10.55
C GLY A 116 0.59 -8.19 10.58
N GLY A 117 1.90 -7.95 10.58
CA GLY A 117 2.47 -6.60 10.49
C GLY A 117 2.09 -5.89 9.19
N HIS A 118 2.18 -6.59 8.06
CA HIS A 118 1.76 -6.06 6.76
C HIS A 118 0.27 -5.69 6.74
N ILE A 119 -0.60 -6.56 7.26
CA ILE A 119 -2.04 -6.31 7.33
C ILE A 119 -2.34 -5.12 8.25
N ARG A 120 -1.71 -5.02 9.41
CA ARG A 120 -1.90 -3.89 10.35
C ARG A 120 -1.51 -2.56 9.73
N TYR A 121 -0.41 -2.51 8.98
CA TYR A 121 0.05 -1.28 8.33
C TYR A 121 -0.82 -0.92 7.12
N PHE A 122 -1.02 -1.86 6.21
CA PHE A 122 -1.71 -1.66 4.93
C PHE A 122 -3.22 -1.92 4.97
N GLY A 123 -3.79 -2.27 6.12
CA GLY A 123 -5.20 -2.60 6.32
C GLY A 123 -6.13 -1.38 6.33
N VAL A 124 -6.06 -0.57 5.28
CA VAL A 124 -6.88 0.64 5.11
C VAL A 124 -8.02 0.40 4.10
N PRO A 125 -9.15 1.15 4.20
CA PRO A 125 -10.22 1.07 3.23
C PRO A 125 -9.73 1.28 1.80
N GLY A 126 -10.24 0.45 0.89
CA GLY A 126 -9.83 0.45 -0.54
C GLY A 126 -8.66 -0.47 -0.87
N ASN A 127 -7.90 -0.97 0.12
CA ASN A 127 -6.68 -1.76 -0.11
C ASN A 127 -6.83 -3.27 0.08
N ARG A 128 -8.06 -3.79 0.25
CA ARG A 128 -8.32 -5.21 0.53
C ARG A 128 -7.72 -6.16 -0.52
N HIS A 129 -7.78 -5.78 -1.79
CA HIS A 129 -7.24 -6.61 -2.89
C HIS A 129 -5.73 -6.79 -2.78
N ALA A 130 -5.00 -5.71 -2.48
CA ALA A 130 -3.54 -5.78 -2.29
C ALA A 130 -3.16 -6.67 -1.10
N LEU A 131 -3.90 -6.58 0.02
CA LEU A 131 -3.69 -7.45 1.18
C LEU A 131 -3.96 -8.93 0.86
N ALA A 132 -5.06 -9.22 0.14
CA ALA A 132 -5.40 -10.58 -0.28
C ALA A 132 -4.32 -11.14 -1.21
N HIS A 133 -3.86 -10.34 -2.17
CA HIS A 133 -2.78 -10.72 -3.08
C HIS A 133 -1.47 -10.99 -2.34
N PHE A 134 -1.08 -10.11 -1.40
CA PHE A 134 0.11 -10.32 -0.57
C PHE A 134 0.04 -11.65 0.18
N ARG A 135 -1.07 -11.89 0.91
CA ARG A 135 -1.29 -13.12 1.66
C ARG A 135 -1.24 -14.37 0.76
N TYR A 136 -1.90 -14.31 -0.38
CA TYR A 136 -1.91 -15.40 -1.37
C TYR A 136 -0.50 -15.70 -1.88
N THR A 137 0.26 -14.68 -2.25
CA THR A 137 1.63 -14.83 -2.75
C THR A 137 2.55 -15.42 -1.67
N VAL A 138 2.44 -14.95 -0.42
CA VAL A 138 3.19 -15.53 0.72
C VAL A 138 2.83 -17.00 0.92
N SER A 139 1.55 -17.38 0.78
CA SER A 139 1.12 -18.77 0.86
C SER A 139 1.79 -19.66 -0.19
N ASN A 140 1.86 -19.16 -1.43
CA ASN A 140 2.52 -19.87 -2.53
C ASN A 140 4.04 -19.98 -2.35
N LEU A 141 4.68 -18.90 -1.85
CA LEU A 141 6.11 -18.92 -1.54
C LEU A 141 6.42 -19.96 -0.46
N TRP A 142 5.60 -20.01 0.60
CA TRP A 142 5.76 -20.99 1.67
C TRP A 142 5.54 -22.42 1.17
N HIS A 143 4.48 -22.65 0.38
CA HIS A 143 4.24 -23.95 -0.23
C HIS A 143 5.44 -24.42 -1.06
N ARG A 144 5.98 -23.54 -1.93
CA ARG A 144 7.18 -23.85 -2.73
C ARG A 144 8.40 -24.15 -1.86
N ALA A 145 8.61 -23.41 -0.77
CA ALA A 145 9.70 -23.66 0.18
C ALA A 145 9.56 -25.05 0.84
N LEU A 146 8.34 -25.41 1.25
CA LEU A 146 8.07 -26.72 1.86
C LEU A 146 8.27 -27.87 0.87
N CYS A 147 7.86 -27.71 -0.39
CA CYS A 147 8.06 -28.72 -1.43
C CYS A 147 9.54 -28.93 -1.80
N ARG A 148 10.41 -27.96 -1.56
CA ARG A 148 11.85 -28.06 -1.81
C ARG A 148 12.65 -28.74 -0.70
N ARG A 149 12.05 -29.00 0.45
CA ARG A 149 12.73 -29.65 1.59
C ARG A 149 13.11 -31.12 1.32
N SER A 150 12.38 -31.78 0.44
CA SER A 150 12.59 -33.20 0.11
C SER A 150 12.34 -33.42 -1.37
N GLN A 151 13.18 -34.24 -1.99
CA GLN A 151 13.02 -34.66 -3.37
C GLN A 151 11.78 -35.54 -3.57
N HIS A 152 11.38 -36.30 -2.55
CA HIS A 152 10.26 -37.26 -2.60
C HIS A 152 8.93 -36.73 -2.05
N GLY A 153 8.93 -35.56 -1.39
CA GLY A 153 7.76 -35.07 -0.63
C GLY A 153 7.10 -33.82 -1.18
N ARG A 154 6.19 -33.93 -2.14
CA ARG A 154 5.31 -32.81 -2.50
C ARG A 154 4.26 -32.60 -1.40
N VAL A 155 4.24 -31.42 -0.78
CA VAL A 155 3.20 -31.05 0.18
C VAL A 155 1.88 -30.86 -0.58
N LYS A 156 0.89 -31.73 -0.32
CA LYS A 156 -0.46 -31.61 -0.90
C LYS A 156 -1.14 -30.33 -0.44
N TRP A 157 -1.98 -29.73 -1.31
CA TRP A 157 -2.68 -28.49 -0.99
C TRP A 157 -3.64 -28.58 0.19
N GLU A 158 -4.21 -29.75 0.47
CA GLU A 158 -5.07 -29.97 1.65
C GLU A 158 -4.29 -29.73 2.95
N ARG A 159 -3.05 -30.25 3.02
CA ARG A 159 -2.14 -29.98 4.16
C ARG A 159 -1.75 -28.50 4.20
N MET A 160 -1.43 -27.91 3.07
CA MET A 160 -1.07 -26.50 2.98
C MET A 160 -2.20 -25.57 3.42
N LYS A 161 -3.45 -25.84 3.03
CA LYS A 161 -4.64 -25.09 3.49
C LYS A 161 -4.76 -25.09 5.01
N ARG A 162 -4.49 -26.22 5.68
CA ARG A 162 -4.47 -26.31 7.15
C ARG A 162 -3.40 -25.41 7.77
N LEU A 163 -2.17 -25.41 7.21
CA LEU A 163 -1.08 -24.56 7.67
C LEU A 163 -1.41 -23.08 7.48
N ILE A 164 -1.95 -22.71 6.32
CA ILE A 164 -2.38 -21.33 6.00
C ILE A 164 -3.45 -20.84 7.00
N ARG A 165 -4.45 -21.68 7.29
CA ARG A 165 -5.49 -21.33 8.29
C ARG A 165 -4.91 -21.13 9.70
N LYS A 166 -3.95 -21.95 10.09
CA LYS A 166 -3.33 -21.91 11.43
C LYS A 166 -2.41 -20.69 11.60
N TRP A 167 -1.63 -20.35 10.59
CA TRP A 167 -0.50 -19.42 10.74
C TRP A 167 -0.65 -18.10 10.02
N LEU A 168 -1.36 -18.02 8.88
CA LEU A 168 -1.46 -16.78 8.12
C LEU A 168 -2.77 -16.04 8.44
N PRO A 169 -2.70 -14.86 9.06
CA PRO A 169 -3.88 -14.05 9.36
C PRO A 169 -4.71 -13.77 8.10
N PRO A 170 -6.04 -13.74 8.19
CA PRO A 170 -6.90 -13.38 7.07
C PRO A 170 -6.68 -11.91 6.67
N ALA A 171 -6.75 -11.64 5.36
CA ALA A 171 -6.69 -10.27 4.85
C ALA A 171 -7.98 -9.50 5.23
N HIS A 172 -7.85 -8.50 6.09
CA HIS A 172 -8.96 -7.67 6.54
C HIS A 172 -8.55 -6.20 6.65
N ILE A 173 -9.54 -5.32 6.67
CA ILE A 173 -9.33 -3.90 6.88
C ILE A 173 -9.33 -3.64 8.39
N CYS A 174 -8.22 -3.08 8.89
CA CYS A 174 -8.02 -2.83 10.32
C CYS A 174 -8.49 -1.44 10.76
N ARG A 175 -8.63 -0.51 9.80
CA ARG A 175 -8.93 0.90 10.10
C ARG A 175 -10.26 1.32 9.49
N PRO A 176 -11.09 2.09 10.22
CA PRO A 176 -12.32 2.62 9.67
C PRO A 176 -12.07 3.65 8.57
N TYR A 177 -13.10 3.97 7.80
CA TYR A 177 -13.05 5.08 6.85
C TYR A 177 -12.75 6.40 7.57
N PRO A 178 -11.95 7.32 6.97
CA PRO A 178 -11.63 8.61 7.57
C PRO A 178 -12.86 9.40 7.97
N SER A 179 -13.92 9.39 7.17
CA SER A 179 -15.21 10.03 7.46
C SER A 179 -15.90 9.53 8.73
N ARG A 180 -15.58 8.33 9.21
CA ARG A 180 -16.08 7.81 10.50
C ARG A 180 -15.21 8.22 11.68
N ARG A 181 -13.91 8.45 11.45
CA ARG A 181 -12.97 8.89 12.50
C ARG A 181 -13.08 10.38 12.82
N LEU A 182 -13.45 11.17 11.80
CA LEU A 182 -13.54 12.66 11.90
C LEU A 182 -14.96 13.15 12.17
N ARG A 183 -15.88 12.28 12.58
CA ARG A 183 -17.15 12.74 13.15
C ARG A 183 -16.85 13.38 14.51
N VAL A 184 -16.59 14.67 14.48
CA VAL A 184 -16.74 15.53 15.65
C VAL A 184 -18.24 15.53 15.91
N THR A 185 -18.69 14.87 16.95
CA THR A 185 -20.01 15.11 17.55
C THR A 185 -19.91 16.46 18.23
N THR A 186 -20.36 17.52 17.56
CA THR A 186 -20.75 18.76 18.22
C THR A 186 -21.96 18.49 19.07
#